data_67e77c029f3df1540fc82b1f2f00c9b6
#
_entry.id   67e77c029f3df1540fc82b1f2f00c9b6
#
_cell.length_a   1.000
_cell.length_b   1.000
_cell.length_c   1.000
_cell.angle_alpha   90.00
_cell.angle_beta   90.00
_cell.angle_gamma   90.00
#
_symmetry.space_group_name_H-M   'P 1'
#
loop_
_entity.id
_entity.type
_entity.pdbx_description
1 polymer ?
#
loop_
_entity_poly.entity_id
_entity_poly.type
_entity_poly.pdbx_seq_one_letter_code
_entity_poly.pdbx_strand_id
1 'polypeptide(L)'
;KILFEGNDITGLSITERARAGIAYSFQHPARFKGVSFRDLLSMATGMEEESKLLELLRRVGICSLSFLDKAVDSKLSGGEIKKIELATTIARNPKLAIYDEPDTGIDLWTIGPMVSLLKREQAEHHTTTIVVSHNRAFLKAADIVLMVSQGRFAYVGNLEGALPMLNDLSICNFRPCVKGEEDAECFR
;
A
#
# COMPACT_ATOMS: atom_id res chain seq x y z
N LYS A 1 -18.59 -7.97 12.14
CA LYS A 1 -19.40 -7.24 11.16
C LYS A 1 -18.53 -6.16 10.51
N ILE A 2 -18.48 -6.12 9.18
CA ILE A 2 -17.75 -5.11 8.39
C ILE A 2 -18.79 -4.28 7.64
N LEU A 3 -18.76 -2.97 7.87
CA LEU A 3 -19.66 -2.02 7.19
C LEU A 3 -18.84 -1.16 6.21
N PHE A 4 -19.34 -1.00 4.99
CA PHE A 4 -18.80 -0.12 3.99
C PHE A 4 -19.93 0.72 3.38
N GLU A 5 -19.81 2.06 3.47
CA GLU A 5 -20.89 3.00 3.07
C GLU A 5 -22.27 2.62 3.64
N GLY A 6 -22.30 2.21 4.92
CA GLY A 6 -23.52 1.80 5.61
C GLY A 6 -24.01 0.38 5.30
N ASN A 7 -23.46 -0.29 4.30
CA ASN A 7 -23.84 -1.63 3.89
C ASN A 7 -22.98 -2.70 4.60
N ASP A 8 -23.60 -3.80 4.99
CA ASP A 8 -22.90 -4.95 5.55
C ASP A 8 -22.22 -5.76 4.42
N ILE A 9 -20.88 -5.75 4.42
CA ILE A 9 -20.06 -6.47 3.45
C ILE A 9 -19.38 -7.72 4.04
N THR A 10 -19.77 -8.14 5.24
CA THR A 10 -19.11 -9.25 5.96
C THR A 10 -19.10 -10.53 5.14
N GLY A 11 -20.23 -10.89 4.53
CA GLY A 11 -20.39 -12.10 3.74
C GLY A 11 -20.02 -11.98 2.25
N LEU A 12 -19.64 -10.78 1.78
CA LEU A 12 -19.33 -10.57 0.38
C LEU A 12 -18.00 -11.23 -0.01
N SER A 13 -17.97 -11.81 -1.21
CA SER A 13 -16.77 -12.31 -1.85
C SER A 13 -15.79 -11.17 -2.18
N ILE A 14 -14.52 -11.50 -2.46
CA ILE A 14 -13.49 -10.54 -2.88
C ILE A 14 -13.96 -9.77 -4.13
N THR A 15 -14.57 -10.45 -5.09
CA THR A 15 -15.09 -9.84 -6.32
C THR A 15 -16.20 -8.83 -6.04
N GLU A 16 -17.12 -9.15 -5.16
CA GLU A 16 -18.23 -8.24 -4.78
C GLU A 16 -17.70 -7.03 -4.04
N ARG A 17 -16.75 -7.19 -3.12
CA ARG A 17 -16.08 -6.07 -2.44
C ARG A 17 -15.34 -5.18 -3.42
N ALA A 18 -14.64 -5.78 -4.41
CA ALA A 18 -13.95 -5.03 -5.45
C ALA A 18 -14.95 -4.22 -6.32
N ARG A 19 -16.12 -4.79 -6.65
CA ARG A 19 -17.19 -4.09 -7.38
C ARG A 19 -17.85 -2.99 -6.55
N ALA A 20 -17.89 -3.13 -5.24
CA ALA A 20 -18.35 -2.09 -4.33
C ALA A 20 -17.42 -0.87 -4.27
N GLY A 21 -16.19 -0.96 -4.80
CA GLY A 21 -15.23 0.13 -4.83
C GLY A 21 -14.07 -0.03 -3.85
N ILE A 22 -13.79 -1.24 -3.38
CA ILE A 22 -12.65 -1.53 -2.51
C ILE A 22 -11.51 -2.08 -3.37
N ALA A 23 -10.34 -1.47 -3.28
CA ALA A 23 -9.11 -1.97 -3.89
C ALA A 23 -8.10 -2.36 -2.80
N TYR A 24 -7.31 -3.39 -3.07
CA TYR A 24 -6.28 -3.90 -2.16
C TYR A 24 -4.97 -4.11 -2.92
N SER A 25 -3.91 -3.51 -2.43
CA SER A 25 -2.53 -3.70 -2.89
C SER A 25 -1.81 -4.60 -1.89
N PHE A 26 -1.35 -5.76 -2.35
CA PHE A 26 -0.75 -6.78 -1.51
C PHE A 26 0.72 -6.47 -1.17
N GLN A 27 1.18 -6.95 -0.03
CA GLN A 27 2.60 -6.89 0.36
C GLN A 27 3.49 -7.52 -0.73
N HIS A 28 3.06 -8.66 -1.26
CA HIS A 28 3.71 -9.33 -2.38
C HIS A 28 2.82 -9.28 -3.62
N PRO A 29 3.13 -8.41 -4.59
CA PRO A 29 2.36 -8.29 -5.81
C PRO A 29 2.26 -9.60 -6.56
N ALA A 30 1.07 -9.90 -7.08
CA ALA A 30 0.87 -11.08 -7.91
C ALA A 30 1.65 -10.95 -9.23
N ARG A 31 2.23 -12.06 -9.67
CA ARG A 31 2.91 -12.17 -10.98
C ARG A 31 2.06 -13.00 -11.89
N PHE A 32 1.86 -12.52 -13.11
CA PHE A 32 1.00 -13.15 -14.09
C PHE A 32 1.83 -13.60 -15.28
N LYS A 33 2.00 -14.92 -15.44
CA LYS A 33 2.74 -15.47 -16.59
C LYS A 33 1.96 -15.23 -17.87
N GLY A 34 2.59 -14.60 -18.86
CA GLY A 34 2.00 -14.36 -20.18
C GLY A 34 1.03 -13.17 -20.24
N VAL A 35 0.96 -12.34 -19.19
CA VAL A 35 0.17 -11.11 -19.16
C VAL A 35 1.12 -9.92 -19.25
N SER A 36 0.86 -8.99 -20.15
CA SER A 36 1.59 -7.72 -20.24
C SER A 36 0.99 -6.67 -19.30
N PHE A 37 1.72 -5.54 -19.11
CA PHE A 37 1.15 -4.42 -18.37
C PHE A 37 -0.06 -3.80 -19.05
N ARG A 38 -0.02 -3.74 -20.36
CA ARG A 38 -1.15 -3.30 -21.18
C ARG A 38 -2.38 -4.10 -20.83
N ASP A 39 -2.28 -5.43 -20.87
CA ASP A 39 -3.40 -6.32 -20.55
C ASP A 39 -3.90 -6.10 -19.12
N LEU A 40 -2.97 -6.00 -18.17
CA LEU A 40 -3.33 -5.82 -16.74
C LEU A 40 -4.05 -4.50 -16.49
N LEU A 41 -3.55 -3.39 -17.07
CA LEU A 41 -4.20 -2.08 -16.95
C LEU A 41 -5.53 -2.04 -17.68
N SER A 42 -5.61 -2.61 -18.90
CA SER A 42 -6.85 -2.69 -19.66
C SER A 42 -7.93 -3.51 -18.92
N MET A 43 -7.53 -4.62 -18.29
CA MET A 43 -8.43 -5.40 -17.43
C MET A 43 -8.89 -4.60 -16.19
N ALA A 44 -8.01 -3.83 -15.58
CA ALA A 44 -8.34 -3.06 -14.38
C ALA A 44 -9.28 -1.88 -14.66
N THR A 45 -9.17 -1.27 -15.85
CA THR A 45 -9.85 -0.01 -16.20
C THR A 45 -10.97 -0.18 -17.21
N GLY A 46 -10.95 -1.25 -18.01
CA GLY A 46 -11.75 -1.38 -19.22
C GLY A 46 -11.30 -0.46 -20.37
N MET A 47 -10.12 0.18 -20.24
CA MET A 47 -9.57 1.09 -21.25
C MET A 47 -8.57 0.34 -22.13
N GLU A 48 -8.64 0.58 -23.45
CA GLU A 48 -7.69 0.03 -24.44
C GLU A 48 -6.85 1.14 -25.09
N GLU A 49 -7.24 2.40 -24.90
CA GLU A 49 -6.56 3.55 -25.49
C GLU A 49 -5.18 3.75 -24.86
N GLU A 50 -4.13 3.62 -25.67
CA GLU A 50 -2.74 3.66 -25.23
C GLU A 50 -2.36 4.97 -24.53
N SER A 51 -2.89 6.09 -25.00
CA SER A 51 -2.66 7.41 -24.39
C SER A 51 -3.12 7.46 -22.94
N LYS A 52 -4.27 6.88 -22.64
CA LYS A 52 -4.84 6.81 -21.27
C LYS A 52 -4.07 5.85 -20.38
N LEU A 53 -3.67 4.70 -20.94
CA LEU A 53 -2.83 3.74 -20.20
C LEU A 53 -1.46 4.34 -19.87
N LEU A 54 -0.86 5.10 -20.80
CA LEU A 54 0.39 5.80 -20.56
C LEU A 54 0.25 6.89 -19.51
N GLU A 55 -0.86 7.62 -19.49
CA GLU A 55 -1.14 8.61 -18.46
C GLU A 55 -1.17 7.97 -17.06
N LEU A 56 -1.82 6.82 -16.91
CA LEU A 56 -1.80 6.06 -15.65
C LEU A 56 -0.39 5.65 -15.23
N LEU A 57 0.44 5.18 -16.18
CA LEU A 57 1.83 4.84 -15.89
C LEU A 57 2.64 6.07 -15.47
N ARG A 58 2.42 7.21 -16.10
CA ARG A 58 3.09 8.48 -15.73
C ARG A 58 2.76 8.90 -14.30
N ARG A 59 1.53 8.66 -13.83
CA ARG A 59 1.13 8.96 -12.44
C ARG A 59 2.02 8.25 -11.43
N VAL A 60 2.48 7.03 -11.73
CA VAL A 60 3.37 6.24 -10.88
C VAL A 60 4.85 6.36 -11.25
N GLY A 61 5.21 7.34 -12.09
CA GLY A 61 6.59 7.61 -12.48
C GLY A 61 7.16 6.65 -13.51
N ILE A 62 6.33 6.10 -14.40
CA ILE A 62 6.74 5.29 -15.56
C ILE A 62 6.38 6.07 -16.83
N CYS A 63 7.40 6.52 -17.58
CA CYS A 63 7.21 7.40 -18.74
C CYS A 63 7.40 6.70 -20.10
N SER A 64 7.76 5.42 -20.13
CA SER A 64 8.07 4.70 -21.38
C SER A 64 6.89 3.88 -21.87
N LEU A 65 6.50 4.09 -23.13
CA LEU A 65 5.52 3.24 -23.84
C LEU A 65 5.92 1.77 -23.89
N SER A 66 7.22 1.51 -24.08
CA SER A 66 7.73 0.13 -24.10
C SER A 66 7.49 -0.63 -22.82
N PHE A 67 7.12 0.08 -21.75
CA PHE A 67 6.81 -0.54 -20.48
C PHE A 67 5.44 -1.24 -20.52
N LEU A 68 4.49 -0.74 -21.30
CA LEU A 68 3.17 -1.39 -21.49
C LEU A 68 3.29 -2.81 -22.03
N ASP A 69 4.28 -3.07 -22.89
CA ASP A 69 4.45 -4.36 -23.54
C ASP A 69 5.35 -5.33 -22.76
N LYS A 70 5.89 -4.89 -21.60
CA LYS A 70 6.62 -5.79 -20.70
C LYS A 70 5.70 -6.81 -20.06
N ALA A 71 6.16 -8.05 -19.99
CA ALA A 71 5.46 -9.10 -19.23
C ALA A 71 5.54 -8.85 -17.74
N VAL A 72 4.45 -9.12 -17.03
CA VAL A 72 4.36 -9.04 -15.55
C VAL A 72 4.95 -10.32 -14.94
N ASP A 73 6.21 -10.59 -15.26
CA ASP A 73 6.89 -11.82 -14.88
C ASP A 73 8.03 -11.61 -13.85
N SER A 74 8.84 -12.64 -13.68
CA SER A 74 9.95 -12.67 -12.73
C SER A 74 11.15 -11.78 -13.09
N LYS A 75 11.18 -11.16 -14.28
CA LYS A 75 12.31 -10.35 -14.75
C LYS A 75 12.21 -8.89 -14.29
N LEU A 76 11.07 -8.48 -13.75
CA LEU A 76 10.85 -7.13 -13.26
C LEU A 76 11.50 -6.93 -11.90
N SER A 77 12.07 -5.75 -11.70
CA SER A 77 12.54 -5.32 -10.39
C SER A 77 11.37 -5.18 -9.41
N GLY A 78 11.65 -5.34 -8.11
CA GLY A 78 10.62 -5.15 -7.07
C GLY A 78 9.94 -3.79 -7.16
N GLY A 79 10.70 -2.73 -7.42
CA GLY A 79 10.16 -1.38 -7.59
C GLY A 79 9.26 -1.22 -8.82
N GLU A 80 9.59 -1.85 -9.95
CA GLU A 80 8.74 -1.84 -11.14
C GLU A 80 7.40 -2.54 -10.86
N ILE A 81 7.44 -3.72 -10.25
CA ILE A 81 6.21 -4.47 -9.89
C ILE A 81 5.33 -3.65 -8.94
N LYS A 82 5.93 -3.01 -7.92
CA LYS A 82 5.18 -2.15 -6.97
C LYS A 82 4.54 -0.95 -7.66
N LYS A 83 5.25 -0.28 -8.56
CA LYS A 83 4.67 0.84 -9.34
C LYS A 83 3.47 0.40 -10.17
N ILE A 84 3.50 -0.80 -10.70
CA ILE A 84 2.43 -1.33 -11.50
C ILE A 84 1.23 -1.72 -10.64
N GLU A 85 1.47 -2.39 -9.53
CA GLU A 85 0.42 -2.68 -8.57
C GLU A 85 -0.27 -1.39 -8.12
N LEU A 86 0.52 -0.36 -7.84
CA LEU A 86 0.02 0.96 -7.50
C LEU A 86 -0.83 1.54 -8.65
N ALA A 87 -0.32 1.48 -9.90
CA ALA A 87 -1.04 1.94 -11.07
C ALA A 87 -2.38 1.21 -11.26
N THR A 88 -2.39 -0.11 -11.13
CA THR A 88 -3.62 -0.92 -11.26
C THR A 88 -4.62 -0.67 -10.13
N THR A 89 -4.13 -0.37 -8.93
CA THR A 89 -4.97 -0.04 -7.77
C THR A 89 -5.68 1.30 -7.97
N ILE A 90 -4.92 2.36 -8.31
CA ILE A 90 -5.48 3.70 -8.51
C ILE A 90 -6.32 3.82 -9.79
N ALA A 91 -5.97 3.07 -10.83
CA ALA A 91 -6.68 3.11 -12.12
C ALA A 91 -8.18 2.76 -12.01
N ARG A 92 -8.55 2.05 -10.96
CA ARG A 92 -9.94 1.66 -10.70
C ARG A 92 -10.76 2.76 -10.02
N ASN A 93 -10.13 3.90 -9.68
CA ASN A 93 -10.74 5.00 -8.90
C ASN A 93 -11.52 4.46 -7.68
N PRO A 94 -10.84 3.73 -6.77
CA PRO A 94 -11.54 3.08 -5.66
C PRO A 94 -12.06 4.10 -4.66
N LYS A 95 -13.18 3.79 -4.01
CA LYS A 95 -13.67 4.56 -2.86
C LYS A 95 -12.82 4.30 -1.61
N LEU A 96 -12.31 3.07 -1.48
CA LEU A 96 -11.39 2.64 -0.43
C LEU A 96 -10.21 1.90 -1.07
N ALA A 97 -9.01 2.41 -0.87
CA ALA A 97 -7.76 1.74 -1.25
C ALA A 97 -6.99 1.31 0.00
N ILE A 98 -6.61 0.05 0.05
CA ILE A 98 -5.82 -0.52 1.15
C ILE A 98 -4.46 -0.93 0.58
N TYR A 99 -3.39 -0.41 1.16
CA TYR A 99 -2.01 -0.69 0.77
C TYR A 99 -1.30 -1.41 1.91
N ASP A 100 -0.91 -2.65 1.67
CA ASP A 100 -0.23 -3.50 2.65
C ASP A 100 1.27 -3.47 2.39
N GLU A 101 2.00 -2.79 3.27
CA GLU A 101 3.45 -2.54 3.18
C GLU A 101 3.91 -2.12 1.76
N PRO A 102 3.38 -1.02 1.21
CA PRO A 102 3.68 -0.61 -0.15
C PRO A 102 5.15 -0.22 -0.35
N ASP A 103 5.87 0.05 0.72
CA ASP A 103 7.29 0.42 0.77
C ASP A 103 8.25 -0.77 0.86
N THR A 104 7.75 -2.00 1.04
CA THR A 104 8.61 -3.19 1.10
C THR A 104 9.27 -3.47 -0.25
N GLY A 105 10.60 -3.54 -0.24
CA GLY A 105 11.42 -3.87 -1.42
C GLY A 105 11.59 -2.75 -2.43
N ILE A 106 11.28 -1.50 -2.05
CA ILE A 106 11.56 -0.30 -2.86
C ILE A 106 12.63 0.57 -2.21
N ASP A 107 13.28 1.41 -3.02
CA ASP A 107 14.30 2.33 -2.55
C ASP A 107 13.70 3.55 -1.83
N LEU A 108 14.49 4.14 -0.94
CA LEU A 108 14.06 5.27 -0.10
C LEU A 108 13.63 6.50 -0.92
N TRP A 109 14.19 6.68 -2.13
CA TRP A 109 13.90 7.83 -2.99
C TRP A 109 12.51 7.73 -3.61
N THR A 110 11.96 6.52 -3.75
CA THR A 110 10.65 6.26 -4.32
C THR A 110 9.51 6.47 -3.30
N ILE A 111 9.80 6.39 -2.00
CA ILE A 111 8.78 6.51 -0.94
C ILE A 111 8.12 7.89 -0.93
N GLY A 112 8.89 8.96 -1.00
CA GLY A 112 8.35 10.33 -1.02
C GLY A 112 7.38 10.58 -2.18
N PRO A 113 7.75 10.30 -3.43
CA PRO A 113 6.85 10.33 -4.57
C PRO A 113 5.60 9.47 -4.41
N MET A 114 5.71 8.28 -3.81
CA MET A 114 4.57 7.39 -3.55
C MET A 114 3.59 8.03 -2.54
N VAL A 115 4.07 8.55 -1.43
CA VAL A 115 3.24 9.27 -0.44
C VAL A 115 2.53 10.46 -1.09
N SER A 116 3.26 11.24 -1.91
CA SER A 116 2.69 12.37 -2.64
C SER A 116 1.60 11.94 -3.62
N LEU A 117 1.80 10.82 -4.31
CA LEU A 117 0.79 10.25 -5.20
C LEU A 117 -0.48 9.88 -4.41
N LEU A 118 -0.36 9.15 -3.30
CA LEU A 118 -1.53 8.73 -2.51
C LEU A 118 -2.30 9.93 -1.96
N LYS A 119 -1.61 10.98 -1.52
CA LYS A 119 -2.25 12.24 -1.09
C LYS A 119 -2.98 12.94 -2.24
N ARG A 120 -2.42 12.94 -3.44
CA ARG A 120 -3.08 13.49 -4.63
C ARG A 120 -4.32 12.69 -4.99
N GLU A 121 -4.25 11.36 -4.99
CA GLU A 121 -5.42 10.49 -5.22
C GLU A 121 -6.55 10.76 -4.22
N GLN A 122 -6.20 10.93 -2.95
CA GLN A 122 -7.16 11.31 -1.91
C GLN A 122 -7.82 12.65 -2.23
N ALA A 123 -7.05 13.67 -2.63
CA ALA A 123 -7.54 15.01 -2.88
C ALA A 123 -8.40 15.10 -4.16
N GLU A 124 -7.97 14.44 -5.24
CA GLU A 124 -8.61 14.53 -6.56
C GLU A 124 -9.80 13.58 -6.73
N HIS A 125 -9.72 12.38 -6.12
CA HIS A 125 -10.72 11.32 -6.29
C HIS A 125 -11.51 10.98 -5.03
N HIS A 126 -11.25 11.69 -3.91
CA HIS A 126 -11.88 11.45 -2.61
C HIS A 126 -11.74 10.00 -2.13
N THR A 127 -10.68 9.33 -2.54
CA THR A 127 -10.38 7.96 -2.13
C THR A 127 -10.01 7.92 -0.65
N THR A 128 -10.70 7.13 0.15
CA THR A 128 -10.23 6.81 1.50
C THR A 128 -9.05 5.85 1.38
N THR A 129 -7.92 6.18 2.01
CA THR A 129 -6.70 5.40 1.91
C THR A 129 -6.31 4.82 3.26
N ILE A 130 -6.10 3.52 3.32
CA ILE A 130 -5.52 2.82 4.47
C ILE A 130 -4.14 2.31 4.06
N VAL A 131 -3.11 2.64 4.82
CA VAL A 131 -1.74 2.18 4.58
C VAL A 131 -1.25 1.44 5.82
N VAL A 132 -0.85 0.20 5.66
CA VAL A 132 -0.10 -0.56 6.67
C VAL A 132 1.38 -0.35 6.35
N SER A 133 2.12 0.33 7.21
CA SER A 133 3.55 0.59 7.00
C SER A 133 4.25 0.95 8.31
N HIS A 134 5.52 0.62 8.40
CA HIS A 134 6.43 1.07 9.46
C HIS A 134 7.21 2.32 9.07
N ASN A 135 7.02 2.84 7.87
CA ASN A 135 7.79 3.96 7.36
C ASN A 135 7.25 5.30 7.86
N ARG A 136 8.14 6.10 8.43
CA ARG A 136 7.80 7.42 8.99
C ARG A 136 7.19 8.40 7.96
N ALA A 137 7.48 8.24 6.67
CA ALA A 137 6.91 9.11 5.64
C ALA A 137 5.40 8.92 5.52
N PHE A 138 4.91 7.67 5.54
CA PHE A 138 3.48 7.37 5.55
C PHE A 138 2.83 7.83 6.86
N LEU A 139 3.46 7.56 8.02
CA LEU A 139 2.93 7.98 9.31
C LEU A 139 2.76 9.51 9.40
N LYS A 140 3.74 10.29 8.88
CA LYS A 140 3.66 11.75 8.84
C LYS A 140 2.57 12.27 7.89
N ALA A 141 2.27 11.52 6.84
CA ALA A 141 1.25 11.89 5.86
C ALA A 141 -0.17 11.48 6.28
N ALA A 142 -0.31 10.59 7.26
CA ALA A 142 -1.60 10.09 7.71
C ALA A 142 -2.39 11.17 8.47
N ASP A 143 -3.69 11.23 8.22
CA ASP A 143 -4.62 12.08 8.99
C ASP A 143 -4.94 11.43 10.34
N ILE A 144 -4.99 10.07 10.36
CA ILE A 144 -5.23 9.26 11.56
C ILE A 144 -4.24 8.10 11.57
N VAL A 145 -3.62 7.87 12.72
CA VAL A 145 -2.74 6.74 13.00
C VAL A 145 -3.48 5.73 13.87
N LEU A 146 -3.52 4.47 13.41
CA LEU A 146 -4.08 3.34 14.13
C LEU A 146 -2.92 2.42 14.56
N MET A 147 -2.73 2.21 15.85
CA MET A 147 -1.78 1.22 16.35
C MET A 147 -2.53 -0.03 16.77
N VAL A 148 -2.11 -1.17 16.22
CA VAL A 148 -2.69 -2.48 16.54
C VAL A 148 -1.65 -3.29 17.32
N SER A 149 -2.03 -3.79 18.47
CA SER A 149 -1.21 -4.68 19.29
C SER A 149 -2.08 -5.79 19.86
N GLN A 150 -1.61 -7.04 19.80
CA GLN A 150 -2.31 -8.22 20.31
C GLN A 150 -3.78 -8.30 19.82
N GLY A 151 -4.04 -7.96 18.57
CA GLY A 151 -5.36 -8.02 17.96
C GLY A 151 -6.34 -6.93 18.41
N ARG A 152 -5.87 -5.87 19.06
CA ARG A 152 -6.68 -4.74 19.55
C ARG A 152 -6.06 -3.40 19.13
N PHE A 153 -6.88 -2.37 19.03
CA PHE A 153 -6.38 -1.01 18.87
C PHE A 153 -5.76 -0.54 20.20
N ALA A 154 -4.44 -0.37 20.18
CA ALA A 154 -3.68 0.22 21.28
C ALA A 154 -3.76 1.75 21.26
N TYR A 155 -3.90 2.35 20.06
CA TYR A 155 -4.03 3.77 19.89
C TYR A 155 -4.81 4.12 18.62
N VAL A 156 -5.58 5.19 18.68
CA VAL A 156 -6.28 5.80 17.55
C VAL A 156 -6.18 7.32 17.70
N GLY A 157 -5.54 8.00 16.76
CA GLY A 157 -5.37 9.46 16.84
C GLY A 157 -4.33 9.99 15.87
N ASN A 158 -3.75 11.16 16.19
CA ASN A 158 -2.71 11.78 15.39
C ASN A 158 -1.32 11.15 15.64
N LEU A 159 -0.35 11.48 14.79
CA LEU A 159 1.02 10.95 14.91
C LEU A 159 1.69 11.37 16.24
N GLU A 160 1.45 12.60 16.70
CA GLU A 160 2.10 13.12 17.93
C GLU A 160 1.76 12.29 19.15
N GLY A 161 0.49 11.89 19.29
CA GLY A 161 0.06 11.01 20.38
C GLY A 161 0.53 9.56 20.21
N ALA A 162 0.83 9.11 18.99
CA ALA A 162 1.38 7.78 18.73
C ALA A 162 2.89 7.67 19.03
N LEU A 163 3.64 8.77 18.89
CA LEU A 163 5.11 8.77 19.00
C LEU A 163 5.67 8.17 20.32
N PRO A 164 5.13 8.48 21.52
CA PRO A 164 5.61 7.86 22.75
C PRO A 164 5.52 6.34 22.72
N MET A 165 4.40 5.81 22.25
CA MET A 165 4.16 4.35 22.16
C MET A 165 5.04 3.68 21.10
N LEU A 166 5.31 4.36 19.98
CA LEU A 166 6.23 3.86 18.94
C LEU A 166 7.67 3.80 19.48
N ASN A 167 8.07 4.76 20.28
CA ASN A 167 9.40 4.76 20.90
C ASN A 167 9.55 3.63 21.93
N ASP A 168 8.53 3.36 22.73
CA ASP A 168 8.54 2.26 23.68
C ASP A 168 8.63 0.88 23.00
N LEU A 169 7.92 0.69 21.88
CA LEU A 169 8.00 -0.53 21.09
C LEU A 169 9.37 -0.71 20.41
N SER A 170 10.02 0.40 20.02
CA SER A 170 11.36 0.34 19.40
C SER A 170 12.48 0.10 20.43
N ILE A 171 12.28 0.47 21.68
CA ILE A 171 13.29 0.32 22.74
C ILE A 171 13.48 -1.17 23.11
N CYS A 172 12.44 -1.99 23.02
CA CYS A 172 12.55 -3.41 23.34
C CYS A 172 13.47 -4.19 22.36
N ASN A 173 13.55 -3.75 21.09
CA ASN A 173 14.36 -4.41 20.07
C ASN A 173 15.79 -3.86 19.94
N PHE A 174 16.17 -2.78 20.64
CA PHE A 174 17.46 -2.09 20.45
C PHE A 174 18.16 -1.65 21.74
N ARG A 175 17.76 -2.15 22.90
CA ARG A 175 18.67 -2.01 24.05
C ARG A 175 19.86 -2.92 23.79
N PRO A 176 21.09 -2.40 23.68
CA PRO A 176 22.25 -3.25 23.80
C PRO A 176 22.11 -3.93 25.16
N CYS A 177 22.05 -5.27 25.16
CA CYS A 177 22.13 -6.03 26.40
C CYS A 177 23.38 -5.54 27.11
N VAL A 178 23.22 -4.85 28.23
CA VAL A 178 24.35 -4.47 29.08
C VAL A 178 24.92 -5.81 29.52
N LYS A 179 26.15 -6.11 29.09
CA LYS A 179 26.85 -7.34 29.43
C LYS A 179 26.81 -7.50 30.95
N GLY A 180 26.06 -8.44 31.46
CA GLY A 180 26.13 -8.82 32.88
C GLY A 180 24.84 -9.27 33.55
N GLU A 181 23.68 -9.23 32.92
CA GLU A 181 22.47 -9.80 33.49
C GLU A 181 21.96 -10.94 32.58
N GLU A 182 22.10 -12.17 33.13
CA GLU A 182 21.54 -13.40 32.57
C GLU A 182 20.02 -13.41 32.79
N ASP A 183 19.27 -12.63 32.00
CA ASP A 183 17.83 -12.80 31.92
C ASP A 183 17.43 -13.20 30.51
N ALA A 184 17.26 -14.49 30.41
CA ALA A 184 16.87 -15.28 29.22
C ALA A 184 15.41 -15.04 28.75
N GLU A 185 14.82 -13.86 28.97
CA GLU A 185 13.45 -13.56 28.57
C GLU A 185 13.29 -12.64 27.33
N CYS A 186 14.40 -12.29 26.67
CA CYS A 186 14.33 -11.51 25.42
C CYS A 186 13.95 -12.32 24.17
N PHE A 187 13.65 -13.61 24.28
CA PHE A 187 13.27 -14.49 23.18
C PHE A 187 11.98 -15.27 23.46
N ARG A 188 10.91 -14.60 23.84
CA ARG A 188 9.58 -15.19 23.76
C ARG A 188 8.58 -14.28 23.08
#